data_687157a3d17640d6c9dd8bd3250a963d
#
_entry.id   687157a3d17640d6c9dd8bd3250a963d
#
_cell.length_a   1.000
_cell.length_b   1.000
_cell.length_c   1.000
_cell.angle_alpha   90.00
_cell.angle_beta   90.00
_cell.angle_gamma   90.00
#
_symmetry.space_group_name_H-M   'P 1'
#
loop_
_entity.id
_entity.type
_entity.pdbx_description
1 polymer ?
#
loop_
_entity_poly.entity_id
_entity_poly.type
_entity_poly.pdbx_seq_one_letter_code
_entity_poly.pdbx_strand_id
1 'polypeptide(L)'
;MVKTFDGFRALDGVSMTVPQGAVYGLVGPNGAGKSTIIRHFTGIYRPDSGEITLDGQPIYENPAVKGRMAAIPDDWYFFPQASIREMARLYAGTHPFFSWDRYHKLREVFPLSEKQPLRRMSKGMQKQAAFWLTMSCMPEVLVLDEPVDGLDPVMRRQVWSLLLGDVADRGTTVLVSSHNLRELEDVCDHVGILNKGKVLLERSLSDLQDNTVKIQAAYAAAEEPALPPELEVLHRSAVGRVYTYIIRGKREDILHRMQALSPLLLEAIPLTLEEIFIYELGGADYAVREIIL
;
A
#
# COMPACT_ATOMS: atom_id res chain seq x y z
N MET A 1 -13.24 -13.40 -6.87
CA MET A 1 -13.78 -13.60 -5.50
C MET A 1 -15.01 -12.70 -5.28
N VAL A 2 -16.08 -13.23 -4.67
CA VAL A 2 -17.29 -12.48 -4.29
C VAL A 2 -17.57 -12.70 -2.80
N LYS A 3 -18.05 -11.65 -2.12
CA LYS A 3 -18.50 -11.71 -0.72
C LYS A 3 -19.71 -10.81 -0.48
N THR A 4 -20.73 -11.38 0.14
CA THR A 4 -21.99 -10.71 0.47
C THR A 4 -22.25 -10.83 1.97
N PHE A 5 -22.72 -9.77 2.60
CA PHE A 5 -23.19 -9.74 4.00
C PHE A 5 -24.62 -9.19 4.01
N ASP A 6 -25.57 -9.94 4.53
CA ASP A 6 -26.96 -9.53 4.68
C ASP A 6 -27.57 -8.87 3.41
N GLY A 7 -27.24 -9.45 2.25
CA GLY A 7 -27.69 -8.93 0.94
C GLY A 7 -26.82 -7.80 0.36
N PHE A 8 -25.91 -7.21 1.13
CA PHE A 8 -24.95 -6.23 0.63
C PHE A 8 -23.71 -6.92 0.06
N ARG A 9 -23.43 -6.70 -1.22
CA ARG A 9 -22.25 -7.24 -1.89
C ARG A 9 -21.02 -6.38 -1.57
N ALA A 10 -20.25 -6.83 -0.59
CA ALA A 10 -19.02 -6.13 -0.13
C ALA A 10 -17.85 -6.30 -1.10
N LEU A 11 -17.76 -7.45 -1.80
CA LEU A 11 -16.79 -7.72 -2.86
C LEU A 11 -17.50 -8.30 -4.07
N ASP A 12 -17.25 -7.72 -5.25
CA ASP A 12 -17.95 -8.03 -6.48
C ASP A 12 -16.97 -8.37 -7.61
N GLY A 13 -16.59 -9.65 -7.68
CA GLY A 13 -15.69 -10.14 -8.73
C GLY A 13 -14.22 -9.70 -8.56
N VAL A 14 -13.78 -9.47 -7.31
CA VAL A 14 -12.37 -9.09 -7.05
C VAL A 14 -11.43 -10.18 -7.54
N SER A 15 -10.46 -9.79 -8.37
CA SER A 15 -9.31 -10.59 -8.78
C SER A 15 -8.08 -9.73 -8.61
N MET A 16 -7.07 -10.23 -7.90
CA MET A 16 -5.80 -9.53 -7.67
C MET A 16 -4.68 -10.52 -7.38
N THR A 17 -3.45 -10.13 -7.67
CA THR A 17 -2.26 -10.96 -7.45
C THR A 17 -1.21 -10.15 -6.72
N VAL A 18 -0.78 -10.62 -5.57
CA VAL A 18 0.33 -10.03 -4.80
C VAL A 18 1.61 -10.78 -5.18
N PRO A 19 2.57 -10.13 -5.85
CA PRO A 19 3.83 -10.78 -6.23
C PRO A 19 4.66 -11.15 -5.00
N GLN A 20 5.37 -12.26 -5.08
CA GLN A 20 6.27 -12.70 -4.01
C GLN A 20 7.42 -11.69 -3.82
N GLY A 21 7.73 -11.38 -2.55
CA GLY A 21 8.81 -10.46 -2.22
C GLY A 21 8.52 -8.99 -2.54
N ALA A 22 7.28 -8.66 -2.87
CA ALA A 22 6.86 -7.28 -3.15
C ALA A 22 6.10 -6.66 -1.97
N VAL A 23 6.08 -5.33 -1.93
CA VAL A 23 5.16 -4.54 -1.11
C VAL A 23 3.98 -4.13 -1.98
N TYR A 24 2.83 -4.70 -1.70
CA TYR A 24 1.59 -4.43 -2.44
C TYR A 24 0.67 -3.51 -1.64
N GLY A 25 0.40 -2.32 -2.16
CA GLY A 25 -0.54 -1.34 -1.60
C GLY A 25 -1.98 -1.57 -2.08
N LEU A 26 -2.89 -1.89 -1.17
CA LEU A 26 -4.32 -1.95 -1.43
C LEU A 26 -4.97 -0.63 -1.02
N VAL A 27 -5.33 0.19 -1.99
CA VAL A 27 -5.82 1.55 -1.78
C VAL A 27 -7.30 1.66 -2.09
N GLY A 28 -7.99 2.53 -1.37
CA GLY A 28 -9.39 2.84 -1.64
C GLY A 28 -10.06 3.58 -0.49
N PRO A 29 -11.19 4.24 -0.72
CA PRO A 29 -11.92 4.97 0.30
C PRO A 29 -12.44 4.05 1.40
N ASN A 30 -12.88 4.65 2.50
CA ASN A 30 -13.55 3.90 3.56
C ASN A 30 -14.80 3.21 2.99
N GLY A 31 -14.99 1.94 3.35
CA GLY A 31 -16.08 1.12 2.81
C GLY A 31 -15.83 0.52 1.42
N ALA A 32 -14.66 0.74 0.79
CA ALA A 32 -14.33 0.14 -0.50
C ALA A 32 -14.22 -1.39 -0.48
N GLY A 33 -14.01 -2.00 0.69
CA GLY A 33 -13.85 -3.44 0.87
C GLY A 33 -12.44 -3.90 1.25
N LYS A 34 -11.49 -2.96 1.54
CA LYS A 34 -10.09 -3.28 1.89
C LYS A 34 -9.98 -4.27 3.04
N SER A 35 -10.55 -3.94 4.21
CA SER A 35 -10.52 -4.84 5.37
C SER A 35 -11.26 -6.15 5.13
N THR A 36 -12.28 -6.15 4.26
CA THR A 36 -12.95 -7.39 3.85
C THR A 36 -11.99 -8.29 3.06
N ILE A 37 -11.22 -7.74 2.11
CA ILE A 37 -10.18 -8.48 1.39
C ILE A 37 -9.14 -9.02 2.38
N ILE A 38 -8.62 -8.17 3.27
CA ILE A 38 -7.63 -8.56 4.29
C ILE A 38 -8.14 -9.71 5.15
N ARG A 39 -9.40 -9.68 5.61
CA ARG A 39 -9.98 -10.77 6.40
C ARG A 39 -10.13 -12.08 5.62
N HIS A 40 -10.21 -12.02 4.30
CA HIS A 40 -10.14 -13.21 3.46
C HIS A 40 -8.70 -13.72 3.33
N PHE A 41 -7.71 -12.82 3.12
CA PHE A 41 -6.30 -13.18 3.09
C PHE A 41 -5.81 -13.78 4.42
N THR A 42 -6.33 -13.32 5.54
CA THR A 42 -6.00 -13.90 6.86
C THR A 42 -6.82 -15.17 7.16
N GLY A 43 -7.72 -15.56 6.24
CA GLY A 43 -8.57 -16.74 6.38
C GLY A 43 -9.60 -16.62 7.51
N ILE A 44 -10.00 -15.39 7.88
CA ILE A 44 -11.10 -15.12 8.81
C ILE A 44 -12.44 -15.32 8.09
N TYR A 45 -12.52 -14.84 6.85
CA TYR A 45 -13.72 -15.01 6.03
C TYR A 45 -13.51 -16.04 4.93
N ARG A 46 -14.54 -16.83 4.70
CA ARG A 46 -14.66 -17.68 3.51
C ARG A 46 -15.35 -16.88 2.41
N PRO A 47 -14.83 -16.88 1.16
CA PRO A 47 -15.53 -16.27 0.03
C PRO A 47 -16.83 -17.03 -0.29
N ASP A 48 -17.84 -16.32 -0.79
CA ASP A 48 -19.09 -16.94 -1.26
C ASP A 48 -18.88 -17.60 -2.63
N SER A 49 -17.98 -17.03 -3.46
CA SER A 49 -17.49 -17.65 -4.68
C SER A 49 -16.09 -17.19 -5.02
N GLY A 50 -15.35 -18.00 -5.79
CA GLY A 50 -13.94 -17.83 -6.06
C GLY A 50 -13.08 -18.40 -4.94
N GLU A 51 -11.77 -18.18 -5.03
CA GLU A 51 -10.77 -18.73 -4.11
C GLU A 51 -9.71 -17.70 -3.76
N ILE A 52 -8.98 -17.95 -2.68
CA ILE A 52 -7.79 -17.22 -2.28
C ILE A 52 -6.72 -18.24 -1.95
N THR A 53 -5.57 -18.10 -2.59
CA THR A 53 -4.47 -19.03 -2.45
C THR A 53 -3.16 -18.31 -2.10
N LEU A 54 -2.28 -19.02 -1.42
CA LEU A 54 -0.87 -18.69 -1.27
C LEU A 54 -0.07 -19.84 -1.94
N ASP A 55 0.71 -19.50 -2.96
CA ASP A 55 1.46 -20.47 -3.77
C ASP A 55 0.57 -21.63 -4.29
N GLY A 56 -0.64 -21.30 -4.75
CA GLY A 56 -1.62 -22.26 -5.25
C GLY A 56 -2.34 -23.08 -4.19
N GLN A 57 -2.04 -22.89 -2.90
CA GLN A 57 -2.72 -23.58 -1.80
C GLN A 57 -3.80 -22.69 -1.18
N PRO A 58 -5.00 -23.22 -0.90
CA PRO A 58 -6.08 -22.42 -0.29
C PRO A 58 -5.68 -21.95 1.10
N ILE A 59 -6.02 -20.70 1.43
CA ILE A 59 -5.71 -20.10 2.73
C ILE A 59 -6.76 -20.48 3.78
N TYR A 60 -8.05 -20.51 3.39
CA TYR A 60 -9.13 -20.77 4.32
C TYR A 60 -9.03 -22.20 4.91
N GLU A 61 -9.11 -22.30 6.24
CA GLU A 61 -8.98 -23.56 7.01
C GLU A 61 -7.69 -24.36 6.71
N ASN A 62 -6.60 -23.68 6.36
CA ASN A 62 -5.31 -24.31 6.11
C ASN A 62 -4.26 -23.82 7.13
N PRO A 63 -4.08 -24.50 8.27
CA PRO A 63 -3.12 -24.10 9.30
C PRO A 63 -1.67 -24.03 8.80
N ALA A 64 -1.27 -24.91 7.86
CA ALA A 64 0.09 -24.92 7.32
C ALA A 64 0.38 -23.63 6.55
N VAL A 65 -0.55 -23.16 5.71
CA VAL A 65 -0.44 -21.90 4.99
C VAL A 65 -0.50 -20.71 5.95
N LYS A 66 -1.45 -20.73 6.90
CA LYS A 66 -1.58 -19.65 7.89
C LYS A 66 -0.35 -19.53 8.81
N GLY A 67 0.35 -20.61 9.09
CA GLY A 67 1.59 -20.59 9.86
C GLY A 67 2.75 -19.84 9.18
N ARG A 68 2.67 -19.63 7.86
CA ARG A 68 3.63 -18.82 7.07
C ARG A 68 3.26 -17.34 7.04
N MET A 69 2.07 -16.98 7.52
CA MET A 69 1.50 -15.64 7.44
C MET A 69 1.41 -15.03 8.83
N ALA A 70 1.49 -13.69 8.88
CA ALA A 70 1.13 -12.92 10.06
C ALA A 70 0.36 -11.67 9.64
N ALA A 71 -0.45 -11.12 10.55
CA ALA A 71 -1.27 -9.98 10.23
C ALA A 71 -1.34 -8.97 11.39
N ILE A 72 -1.44 -7.69 11.03
CA ILE A 72 -1.81 -6.61 11.95
C ILE A 72 -3.12 -6.02 11.41
N PRO A 73 -4.27 -6.34 12.01
CA PRO A 73 -5.55 -5.73 11.63
C PRO A 73 -5.62 -4.29 12.14
N ASP A 74 -6.53 -3.49 11.59
CA ASP A 74 -6.78 -2.13 12.08
C ASP A 74 -7.25 -2.14 13.55
N ASP A 75 -8.23 -3.00 13.88
CA ASP A 75 -8.66 -3.29 15.23
C ASP A 75 -8.00 -4.57 15.73
N TRP A 76 -6.92 -4.46 16.48
CA TRP A 76 -6.31 -5.63 17.13
C TRP A 76 -6.82 -5.84 18.54
N TYR A 77 -6.79 -7.09 18.94
CA TYR A 77 -7.17 -7.50 20.28
C TYR A 77 -5.97 -8.13 21.00
N PHE A 78 -5.68 -7.61 22.18
CA PHE A 78 -4.77 -8.23 23.13
C PHE A 78 -5.57 -8.72 24.35
N PHE A 79 -5.11 -9.79 24.98
CA PHE A 79 -5.67 -10.17 26.27
C PHE A 79 -5.56 -8.99 27.25
N PRO A 80 -6.63 -8.58 27.94
CA PRO A 80 -6.69 -7.30 28.65
C PRO A 80 -5.61 -7.08 29.72
N GLN A 81 -5.10 -8.13 30.31
CA GLN A 81 -4.06 -8.08 31.33
C GLN A 81 -2.67 -8.44 30.80
N ALA A 82 -2.58 -8.92 29.57
CA ALA A 82 -1.33 -9.40 29.02
C ALA A 82 -0.33 -8.26 28.81
N SER A 83 0.91 -8.54 29.13
CA SER A 83 2.08 -7.76 28.77
C SER A 83 2.62 -8.20 27.41
N ILE A 84 3.53 -7.39 26.82
CA ILE A 84 4.22 -7.76 25.57
C ILE A 84 4.91 -9.12 25.72
N ARG A 85 5.57 -9.37 26.86
CA ARG A 85 6.27 -10.63 27.13
C ARG A 85 5.33 -11.84 27.15
N GLU A 86 4.15 -11.69 27.75
CA GLU A 86 3.16 -12.78 27.78
C GLU A 86 2.57 -13.03 26.41
N MET A 87 2.28 -11.98 25.64
CA MET A 87 1.87 -12.13 24.25
C MET A 87 2.96 -12.76 23.39
N ALA A 88 4.24 -12.41 23.60
CA ALA A 88 5.35 -13.03 22.86
C ALA A 88 5.42 -14.55 23.10
N ARG A 89 5.16 -15.02 24.33
CA ARG A 89 5.09 -16.47 24.63
C ARG A 89 3.93 -17.14 23.90
N LEU A 90 2.78 -16.46 23.82
CA LEU A 90 1.63 -16.96 23.06
C LEU A 90 1.97 -17.06 21.58
N TYR A 91 2.55 -15.99 20.99
CA TYR A 91 2.96 -15.98 19.59
C TYR A 91 4.00 -17.07 19.30
N ALA A 92 4.98 -17.25 20.19
CA ALA A 92 5.98 -18.32 20.07
C ALA A 92 5.37 -19.74 20.13
N GLY A 93 4.23 -19.91 20.82
CA GLY A 93 3.51 -21.18 20.87
C GLY A 93 2.60 -21.44 19.66
N THR A 94 2.25 -20.40 18.90
CA THR A 94 1.28 -20.47 17.79
C THR A 94 1.90 -20.24 16.41
N HIS A 95 3.06 -19.57 16.34
CA HIS A 95 3.76 -19.28 15.08
C HIS A 95 5.04 -20.10 15.00
N PRO A 96 5.14 -21.01 14.03
CA PRO A 96 6.25 -21.99 13.98
C PRO A 96 7.63 -21.34 13.74
N PHE A 97 7.66 -20.13 13.17
CA PHE A 97 8.90 -19.40 12.84
C PHE A 97 9.21 -18.26 13.81
N PHE A 98 8.51 -18.19 14.98
CA PHE A 98 8.79 -17.14 15.96
C PHE A 98 10.25 -17.16 16.40
N SER A 99 10.92 -16.02 16.32
CA SER A 99 12.34 -15.86 16.68
C SER A 99 12.51 -14.98 17.92
N TRP A 100 13.01 -15.56 19.00
CA TRP A 100 13.39 -14.83 20.20
C TRP A 100 14.55 -13.86 19.95
N ASP A 101 15.49 -14.21 19.08
CA ASP A 101 16.60 -13.32 18.71
C ASP A 101 16.07 -12.07 17.99
N ARG A 102 15.12 -12.23 17.07
CA ARG A 102 14.44 -11.10 16.42
C ARG A 102 13.65 -10.28 17.42
N TYR A 103 12.94 -10.93 18.33
CA TYR A 103 12.19 -10.27 19.41
C TYR A 103 13.12 -9.38 20.25
N HIS A 104 14.30 -9.88 20.65
CA HIS A 104 15.25 -9.09 21.43
C HIS A 104 15.87 -7.93 20.64
N LYS A 105 16.16 -8.10 19.36
CA LYS A 105 16.63 -7.00 18.49
C LYS A 105 15.56 -5.91 18.32
N LEU A 106 14.30 -6.29 18.10
CA LEU A 106 13.20 -5.33 17.95
C LEU A 106 12.90 -4.52 19.21
N ARG A 107 13.28 -5.00 20.39
CA ARG A 107 13.20 -4.24 21.63
C ARG A 107 14.01 -2.94 21.59
N GLU A 108 15.09 -2.89 20.83
CA GLU A 108 15.91 -1.67 20.69
C GLU A 108 15.21 -0.63 19.80
N VAL A 109 14.35 -1.09 18.89
CA VAL A 109 13.57 -0.23 17.99
C VAL A 109 12.30 0.28 18.65
N PHE A 110 11.62 -0.59 19.42
CA PHE A 110 10.39 -0.26 20.11
C PHE A 110 10.66 -0.06 21.61
N PRO A 111 10.85 1.20 22.09
CA PRO A 111 11.23 1.50 23.47
C PRO A 111 10.05 1.34 24.44
N LEU A 112 9.45 0.15 24.45
CA LEU A 112 8.29 -0.19 25.26
C LEU A 112 8.68 -1.09 26.44
N SER A 113 7.95 -0.96 27.56
CA SER A 113 8.10 -1.87 28.70
C SER A 113 7.46 -3.22 28.43
N GLU A 114 8.27 -4.27 28.33
CA GLU A 114 7.78 -5.65 28.11
C GLU A 114 6.81 -6.16 29.20
N LYS A 115 6.88 -5.58 30.42
CA LYS A 115 6.12 -6.02 31.60
C LYS A 115 4.83 -5.25 31.81
N GLN A 116 4.68 -4.08 31.16
CA GLN A 116 3.48 -3.26 31.31
C GLN A 116 2.30 -3.94 30.61
N PRO A 117 1.11 -4.00 31.24
CA PRO A 117 -0.10 -4.47 30.56
C PRO A 117 -0.43 -3.62 29.33
N LEU A 118 -0.70 -4.28 28.21
CA LEU A 118 -0.97 -3.64 26.92
C LEU A 118 -2.13 -2.65 26.98
N ARG A 119 -3.18 -2.96 27.75
CA ARG A 119 -4.34 -2.05 27.95
C ARG A 119 -3.98 -0.69 28.56
N ARG A 120 -2.82 -0.57 29.23
CA ARG A 120 -2.33 0.70 29.82
C ARG A 120 -1.49 1.52 28.84
N MET A 121 -1.22 0.99 27.68
CA MET A 121 -0.49 1.65 26.63
C MET A 121 -1.43 2.50 25.79
N SER A 122 -0.93 3.61 25.24
CA SER A 122 -1.65 4.39 24.22
C SER A 122 -1.89 3.55 22.96
N LYS A 123 -2.85 3.94 22.12
CA LYS A 123 -3.08 3.24 20.84
C LYS A 123 -1.82 3.11 19.98
N GLY A 124 -1.02 4.19 19.87
CA GLY A 124 0.26 4.15 19.16
C GLY A 124 1.28 3.19 19.79
N MET A 125 1.36 3.12 21.14
CA MET A 125 2.23 2.14 21.82
C MET A 125 1.73 0.71 21.60
N GLN A 126 0.43 0.48 21.61
CA GLN A 126 -0.16 -0.84 21.31
C GLN A 126 0.16 -1.26 19.87
N LYS A 127 0.11 -0.31 18.90
CA LYS A 127 0.47 -0.56 17.51
C LYS A 127 1.96 -0.94 17.38
N GLN A 128 2.84 -0.23 18.06
CA GLN A 128 4.26 -0.60 18.15
C GLN A 128 4.46 -2.00 18.73
N ALA A 129 3.72 -2.35 19.79
CA ALA A 129 3.75 -3.69 20.37
C ALA A 129 3.25 -4.76 19.38
N ALA A 130 2.22 -4.44 18.57
CA ALA A 130 1.74 -5.33 17.52
C ALA A 130 2.82 -5.58 16.46
N PHE A 131 3.50 -4.54 15.99
CA PHE A 131 4.65 -4.70 15.08
C PHE A 131 5.76 -5.53 15.69
N TRP A 132 6.16 -5.23 16.93
CA TRP A 132 7.19 -5.99 17.63
C TRP A 132 6.88 -7.49 17.67
N LEU A 133 5.67 -7.84 18.10
CA LEU A 133 5.23 -9.23 18.21
C LEU A 133 5.11 -9.92 16.84
N THR A 134 4.47 -9.26 15.89
CA THR A 134 4.17 -9.82 14.56
C THR A 134 5.43 -10.01 13.73
N MET A 135 6.36 -9.04 13.73
CA MET A 135 7.64 -9.17 13.02
C MET A 135 8.57 -10.21 13.67
N SER A 136 8.40 -10.49 14.98
CA SER A 136 9.12 -11.58 15.65
C SER A 136 8.67 -12.96 15.18
N CYS A 137 7.49 -13.09 14.57
CA CYS A 137 7.01 -14.34 13.96
C CYS A 137 7.75 -14.69 12.66
N MET A 138 8.59 -13.82 12.14
CA MET A 138 9.37 -14.04 10.91
C MET A 138 8.51 -14.53 9.73
N PRO A 139 7.35 -13.90 9.44
CA PRO A 139 6.42 -14.39 8.43
C PRO A 139 7.02 -14.32 7.02
N GLU A 140 6.57 -15.20 6.13
CA GLU A 140 6.82 -15.11 4.70
C GLU A 140 5.86 -14.10 4.05
N VAL A 141 4.63 -14.03 4.56
CA VAL A 141 3.62 -13.06 4.11
C VAL A 141 3.11 -12.26 5.30
N LEU A 142 3.20 -10.95 5.20
CA LEU A 142 2.74 -10.00 6.20
C LEU A 142 1.55 -9.20 5.66
N VAL A 143 0.42 -9.24 6.36
CA VAL A 143 -0.82 -8.54 5.97
C VAL A 143 -1.11 -7.44 6.97
N LEU A 144 -1.23 -6.21 6.48
CA LEU A 144 -1.32 -5.01 7.31
C LEU A 144 -2.57 -4.19 6.93
N ASP A 145 -3.45 -3.95 7.88
CA ASP A 145 -4.65 -3.11 7.69
C ASP A 145 -4.43 -1.76 8.38
N GLU A 146 -4.31 -0.68 7.59
CA GLU A 146 -4.06 0.70 8.03
C GLU A 146 -2.90 0.78 9.09
N PRO A 147 -1.71 0.22 8.78
CA PRO A 147 -0.71 -0.08 9.81
C PRO A 147 -0.06 1.13 10.47
N VAL A 148 0.03 2.24 9.77
CA VAL A 148 0.75 3.42 10.26
C VAL A 148 -0.15 4.51 10.84
N ASP A 149 -1.46 4.31 10.80
CA ASP A 149 -2.42 5.22 11.42
C ASP A 149 -2.17 5.35 12.94
N GLY A 150 -2.13 6.60 13.42
CA GLY A 150 -1.90 6.88 14.84
C GLY A 150 -0.45 6.73 15.31
N LEU A 151 0.51 6.43 14.41
CA LEU A 151 1.93 6.50 14.70
C LEU A 151 2.46 7.91 14.42
N ASP A 152 3.40 8.36 15.24
CA ASP A 152 4.14 9.59 14.95
C ASP A 152 5.06 9.42 13.71
N PRO A 153 5.49 10.52 13.06
CA PRO A 153 6.28 10.44 11.83
C PRO A 153 7.61 9.69 11.97
N VAL A 154 8.25 9.73 13.15
CA VAL A 154 9.53 9.04 13.38
C VAL A 154 9.30 7.54 13.45
N MET A 155 8.32 7.12 14.24
CA MET A 155 7.97 5.71 14.39
C MET A 155 7.45 5.13 13.07
N ARG A 156 6.66 5.90 12.30
CA ARG A 156 6.20 5.49 10.96
C ARG A 156 7.38 5.15 10.04
N ARG A 157 8.40 6.02 9.96
CA ARG A 157 9.62 5.75 9.17
C ARG A 157 10.38 4.52 9.66
N GLN A 158 10.49 4.33 10.97
CA GLN A 158 11.16 3.15 11.53
C GLN A 158 10.44 1.86 11.15
N VAL A 159 9.10 1.83 11.25
CA VAL A 159 8.30 0.68 10.85
C VAL A 159 8.48 0.36 9.37
N TRP A 160 8.39 1.36 8.48
CA TRP A 160 8.62 1.15 7.06
C TRP A 160 10.05 0.66 6.76
N SER A 161 11.06 1.23 7.41
CA SER A 161 12.45 0.77 7.25
C SER A 161 12.64 -0.68 7.67
N LEU A 162 12.01 -1.11 8.76
CA LEU A 162 12.04 -2.50 9.20
C LEU A 162 11.34 -3.44 8.20
N LEU A 163 10.17 -3.03 7.70
CA LEU A 163 9.41 -3.83 6.72
C LEU A 163 10.18 -3.98 5.41
N LEU A 164 10.73 -2.88 4.88
CA LEU A 164 11.54 -2.90 3.66
C LEU A 164 12.83 -3.71 3.84
N GLY A 165 13.42 -3.68 5.03
CA GLY A 165 14.53 -4.56 5.38
C GLY A 165 14.16 -6.04 5.33
N ASP A 166 13.01 -6.43 5.89
CA ASP A 166 12.52 -7.81 5.81
C ASP A 166 12.17 -8.24 4.37
N VAL A 167 11.66 -7.31 3.56
CA VAL A 167 11.43 -7.57 2.11
C VAL A 167 12.75 -7.80 1.39
N ALA A 168 13.74 -6.92 1.59
CA ALA A 168 15.04 -7.01 0.91
C ALA A 168 15.87 -8.22 1.34
N ASP A 169 15.94 -8.48 2.66
CA ASP A 169 16.84 -9.50 3.21
C ASP A 169 16.25 -10.92 3.19
N ARG A 170 14.90 -11.02 3.25
CA ARG A 170 14.21 -12.29 3.45
C ARG A 170 13.21 -12.64 2.35
N GLY A 171 12.94 -11.70 1.43
CA GLY A 171 11.89 -11.87 0.43
C GLY A 171 10.49 -11.90 1.03
N THR A 172 10.27 -11.25 2.17
CA THR A 172 8.94 -11.16 2.79
C THR A 172 7.97 -10.44 1.86
N THR A 173 6.83 -11.02 1.60
CA THR A 173 5.75 -10.39 0.83
C THR A 173 4.87 -9.56 1.77
N VAL A 174 4.59 -8.33 1.43
CA VAL A 174 3.77 -7.42 2.25
C VAL A 174 2.52 -6.99 1.49
N LEU A 175 1.34 -7.26 2.04
CA LEU A 175 0.08 -6.66 1.62
C LEU A 175 -0.32 -5.60 2.63
N VAL A 176 -0.39 -4.35 2.22
CA VAL A 176 -0.76 -3.24 3.09
C VAL A 176 -1.98 -2.50 2.54
N SER A 177 -2.99 -2.29 3.39
CA SER A 177 -4.09 -1.38 3.05
C SER A 177 -3.80 0.03 3.54
N SER A 178 -4.23 1.02 2.76
CA SER A 178 -4.31 2.41 3.20
C SER A 178 -5.43 3.14 2.46
N HIS A 179 -5.99 4.16 3.10
CA HIS A 179 -6.84 5.14 2.45
C HIS A 179 -6.02 6.35 1.95
N ASN A 180 -4.72 6.42 2.27
CA ASN A 180 -3.81 7.51 1.92
C ASN A 180 -2.72 7.02 0.95
N LEU A 181 -2.80 7.47 -0.29
CA LEU A 181 -1.85 7.12 -1.35
C LEU A 181 -0.41 7.56 -1.05
N ARG A 182 -0.25 8.73 -0.43
CA ARG A 182 1.08 9.29 -0.13
C ARG A 182 1.89 8.43 0.83
N GLU A 183 1.20 7.70 1.72
CA GLU A 183 1.88 6.81 2.67
C GLU A 183 2.50 5.60 1.99
N LEU A 184 1.97 5.21 0.83
CA LEU A 184 2.38 4.02 0.09
C LEU A 184 3.35 4.34 -1.06
N GLU A 185 3.42 5.61 -1.49
CA GLU A 185 4.20 6.04 -2.64
C GLU A 185 5.69 5.67 -2.56
N ASP A 186 6.28 5.82 -1.37
CA ASP A 186 7.71 5.56 -1.14
C ASP A 186 8.02 4.11 -0.78
N VAL A 187 7.01 3.26 -0.59
CA VAL A 187 7.22 1.92 0.00
C VAL A 187 6.66 0.77 -0.82
N CYS A 188 5.70 1.04 -1.73
CA CYS A 188 5.08 -0.01 -2.53
C CYS A 188 5.77 -0.21 -3.87
N ASP A 189 5.80 -1.47 -4.32
CA ASP A 189 6.20 -1.85 -5.68
C ASP A 189 4.99 -2.00 -6.61
N HIS A 190 3.86 -2.39 -6.02
CA HIS A 190 2.60 -2.64 -6.72
C HIS A 190 1.45 -1.97 -5.97
N VAL A 191 0.44 -1.56 -6.72
CA VAL A 191 -0.78 -0.99 -6.14
C VAL A 191 -2.03 -1.58 -6.80
N GLY A 192 -3.02 -1.83 -5.95
CA GLY A 192 -4.38 -2.16 -6.35
C GLY A 192 -5.36 -1.14 -5.81
N ILE A 193 -6.18 -0.55 -6.69
CA ILE A 193 -7.23 0.37 -6.27
C ILE A 193 -8.54 -0.35 -6.17
N LEU A 194 -9.11 -0.27 -5.00
CA LEU A 194 -10.40 -0.82 -4.69
C LEU A 194 -11.46 0.28 -4.54
N ASN A 195 -12.58 0.12 -5.21
CA ASN A 195 -13.75 0.97 -5.01
C ASN A 195 -15.03 0.15 -5.11
N LYS A 196 -15.95 0.33 -4.16
CA LYS A 196 -17.27 -0.34 -4.11
C LYS A 196 -17.16 -1.86 -4.35
N GLY A 197 -16.18 -2.50 -3.73
CA GLY A 197 -15.95 -3.94 -3.81
C GLY A 197 -15.35 -4.45 -5.13
N LYS A 198 -14.82 -3.56 -5.98
CA LYS A 198 -14.18 -3.91 -7.26
C LYS A 198 -12.76 -3.35 -7.33
N VAL A 199 -11.86 -4.12 -7.93
CA VAL A 199 -10.53 -3.62 -8.30
C VAL A 199 -10.67 -2.81 -9.58
N LEU A 200 -10.39 -1.51 -9.51
CA LEU A 200 -10.43 -0.60 -10.66
C LEU A 200 -9.12 -0.61 -11.45
N LEU A 201 -8.02 -0.73 -10.73
CA LEU A 201 -6.67 -0.73 -11.31
C LEU A 201 -5.78 -1.66 -10.48
N GLU A 202 -4.92 -2.39 -11.16
CA GLU A 202 -3.84 -3.17 -10.57
C GLU A 202 -2.61 -3.06 -11.47
N ARG A 203 -1.51 -2.47 -10.96
CA ARG A 203 -0.28 -2.22 -11.71
C ARG A 203 0.95 -2.19 -10.80
N SER A 204 2.12 -2.45 -11.39
CA SER A 204 3.38 -2.06 -10.77
C SER A 204 3.55 -0.54 -10.82
N LEU A 205 4.26 0.03 -9.86
CA LEU A 205 4.55 1.48 -9.87
C LEU A 205 5.47 1.85 -11.03
N SER A 206 6.42 0.97 -11.40
CA SER A 206 7.28 1.17 -12.56
C SER A 206 6.47 1.30 -13.85
N ASP A 207 5.50 0.39 -14.09
CA ASP A 207 4.66 0.45 -15.29
C ASP A 207 3.82 1.73 -15.36
N LEU A 208 3.36 2.22 -14.20
CA LEU A 208 2.59 3.46 -14.12
C LEU A 208 3.47 4.69 -14.43
N GLN A 209 4.70 4.70 -13.93
CA GLN A 209 5.65 5.80 -14.14
C GLN A 209 6.24 5.81 -15.57
N ASP A 210 6.36 4.66 -16.20
CA ASP A 210 6.93 4.54 -17.56
C ASP A 210 5.97 5.01 -18.65
N ASN A 211 4.66 4.98 -18.39
CA ASN A 211 3.63 5.29 -19.40
C ASN A 211 3.01 6.68 -19.27
N THR A 212 3.36 7.45 -18.24
CA THR A 212 2.84 8.80 -18.03
C THR A 212 3.91 9.70 -17.46
N VAL A 213 4.13 10.85 -18.07
CA VAL A 213 5.22 11.77 -17.71
C VAL A 213 4.66 13.14 -17.37
N LYS A 214 5.09 13.69 -16.22
CA LYS A 214 4.85 15.07 -15.85
C LYS A 214 6.01 15.92 -16.30
N ILE A 215 5.72 16.92 -17.14
CA ILE A 215 6.70 17.85 -17.68
C ILE A 215 6.42 19.25 -17.16
N GLN A 216 7.47 19.91 -16.69
CA GLN A 216 7.45 21.36 -16.50
C GLN A 216 8.26 22.02 -17.62
N ALA A 217 7.65 22.99 -18.27
CA ALA A 217 8.29 23.78 -19.33
C ALA A 217 8.03 25.27 -19.13
N ALA A 218 9.04 26.08 -19.41
CA ALA A 218 8.90 27.53 -19.45
C ALA A 218 9.35 28.05 -20.83
N TYR A 219 8.61 29.02 -21.37
CA TYR A 219 8.90 29.58 -22.69
C TYR A 219 9.25 31.07 -22.61
N ALA A 220 10.07 31.55 -23.56
CA ALA A 220 10.41 32.98 -23.66
C ALA A 220 9.21 33.82 -24.04
N ALA A 221 8.36 33.30 -24.94
CA ALA A 221 7.13 33.96 -25.34
C ALA A 221 6.12 34.04 -24.20
N ALA A 222 5.30 35.12 -24.20
CA ALA A 222 4.22 35.26 -23.23
C ALA A 222 3.07 34.27 -23.48
N GLU A 223 2.96 33.80 -24.72
CA GLU A 223 1.98 32.80 -25.12
C GLU A 223 2.64 31.41 -25.21
N GLU A 224 1.87 30.40 -24.85
CA GLU A 224 2.26 29.01 -24.92
C GLU A 224 2.39 28.56 -26.38
N PRO A 225 3.47 27.86 -26.77
CA PRO A 225 3.57 27.30 -28.10
C PRO A 225 2.51 26.18 -28.29
N ALA A 226 2.05 26.04 -29.54
CA ALA A 226 1.19 24.93 -29.92
C ALA A 226 1.93 23.60 -29.67
N LEU A 227 1.33 22.73 -28.88
CA LEU A 227 1.90 21.40 -28.63
C LEU A 227 1.76 20.52 -29.90
N PRO A 228 2.72 19.61 -30.12
CA PRO A 228 2.60 18.61 -31.19
C PRO A 228 1.30 17.80 -31.02
N PRO A 229 0.50 17.64 -32.08
CA PRO A 229 -0.80 16.97 -32.01
C PRO A 229 -0.70 15.46 -31.68
N GLU A 230 0.50 14.91 -31.82
CA GLU A 230 0.76 13.50 -31.47
C GLU A 230 0.96 13.27 -29.97
N LEU A 231 1.07 14.34 -29.18
CA LEU A 231 1.18 14.22 -27.72
C LEU A 231 -0.21 14.07 -27.11
N GLU A 232 -0.46 12.94 -26.47
CA GLU A 232 -1.69 12.72 -25.69
C GLU A 232 -1.57 13.44 -24.34
N VAL A 233 -2.01 14.71 -24.30
CA VAL A 233 -1.98 15.54 -23.10
C VAL A 233 -3.18 15.22 -22.23
N LEU A 234 -2.95 14.60 -21.08
CA LEU A 234 -3.98 14.23 -20.10
C LEU A 234 -4.38 15.42 -19.21
N HIS A 235 -3.40 16.26 -18.89
CA HIS A 235 -3.62 17.47 -18.10
C HIS A 235 -2.67 18.59 -18.49
N ARG A 236 -3.15 19.82 -18.29
CA ARG A 236 -2.40 21.04 -18.51
C ARG A 236 -2.77 22.07 -17.46
N SER A 237 -1.75 22.68 -16.87
CA SER A 237 -1.89 23.83 -15.97
C SER A 237 -0.74 24.80 -16.17
N ALA A 238 -0.91 26.05 -15.72
CA ALA A 238 0.12 27.07 -15.81
C ALA A 238 0.15 27.93 -14.53
N VAL A 239 1.36 28.25 -14.10
CA VAL A 239 1.62 29.20 -13.02
C VAL A 239 2.62 30.24 -13.55
N GLY A 240 2.14 31.40 -13.88
CA GLY A 240 2.95 32.42 -14.57
C GLY A 240 3.38 31.96 -15.98
N ARG A 241 4.69 31.81 -16.18
CA ARG A 241 5.29 31.33 -17.44
C ARG A 241 5.72 29.85 -17.37
N VAL A 242 5.44 29.16 -16.28
CA VAL A 242 5.75 27.75 -16.12
C VAL A 242 4.49 26.95 -16.40
N TYR A 243 4.55 26.13 -17.41
CA TYR A 243 3.51 25.21 -17.82
C TYR A 243 3.81 23.82 -17.27
N THR A 244 2.81 23.16 -16.72
CA THR A 244 2.88 21.78 -16.29
C THR A 244 1.97 20.94 -17.16
N TYR A 245 2.54 19.93 -17.78
CA TYR A 245 1.83 18.97 -18.63
C TYR A 245 1.93 17.58 -18.03
N ILE A 246 0.86 16.81 -18.10
CA ILE A 246 0.88 15.37 -17.88
C ILE A 246 0.53 14.73 -19.22
N ILE A 247 1.46 13.95 -19.72
CA ILE A 247 1.44 13.44 -21.10
C ILE A 247 1.59 11.92 -21.04
N ARG A 248 0.72 11.21 -21.76
CA ARG A 248 0.85 9.76 -21.90
C ARG A 248 1.88 9.43 -22.97
N GLY A 249 2.79 8.51 -22.64
CA GLY A 249 3.82 8.01 -23.54
C GLY A 249 5.18 7.87 -22.86
N LYS A 250 6.16 7.42 -23.63
CA LYS A 250 7.53 7.22 -23.15
C LYS A 250 8.23 8.55 -22.91
N ARG A 251 8.92 8.65 -21.79
CA ARG A 251 9.63 9.87 -21.35
C ARG A 251 10.58 10.43 -22.40
N GLU A 252 11.36 9.58 -23.06
CA GLU A 252 12.35 10.01 -24.05
C GLU A 252 11.70 10.64 -25.27
N ASP A 253 10.63 10.03 -25.79
CA ASP A 253 9.90 10.54 -26.96
C ASP A 253 9.21 11.87 -26.65
N ILE A 254 8.62 12.01 -25.47
CA ILE A 254 7.96 13.24 -25.01
C ILE A 254 8.98 14.36 -24.86
N LEU A 255 10.10 14.12 -24.15
CA LEU A 255 11.15 15.12 -23.97
C LEU A 255 11.73 15.58 -25.30
N HIS A 256 11.99 14.66 -26.23
CA HIS A 256 12.51 15.00 -27.57
C HIS A 256 11.55 15.93 -28.35
N ARG A 257 10.24 15.63 -28.31
CA ARG A 257 9.22 16.47 -28.99
C ARG A 257 9.06 17.83 -28.32
N MET A 258 9.06 17.87 -26.98
CA MET A 258 8.94 19.12 -26.22
C MET A 258 10.19 20.01 -26.37
N GLN A 259 11.40 19.44 -26.52
CA GLN A 259 12.64 20.17 -26.77
C GLN A 259 12.61 20.90 -28.09
N ALA A 260 11.91 20.38 -29.12
CA ALA A 260 11.75 21.03 -30.42
C ALA A 260 11.00 22.39 -30.36
N LEU A 261 10.25 22.62 -29.29
CA LEU A 261 9.56 23.90 -29.01
C LEU A 261 10.47 24.97 -28.40
N SER A 262 11.78 24.68 -28.27
CA SER A 262 12.80 25.59 -27.73
C SER A 262 12.44 26.21 -26.38
N PRO A 263 12.07 25.40 -25.37
CA PRO A 263 11.76 25.89 -24.02
C PRO A 263 13.01 26.47 -23.35
N LEU A 264 12.83 27.48 -22.49
CA LEU A 264 13.87 28.01 -21.60
C LEU A 264 14.19 27.03 -20.47
N LEU A 265 13.18 26.32 -20.01
CA LEU A 265 13.26 25.25 -19.01
C LEU A 265 12.42 24.08 -19.53
N LEU A 266 12.98 22.89 -19.45
CA LEU A 266 12.26 21.63 -19.69
C LEU A 266 12.74 20.59 -18.70
N GLU A 267 11.84 20.16 -17.83
CA GLU A 267 12.15 19.20 -16.78
C GLU A 267 11.03 18.15 -16.67
N ALA A 268 11.43 16.89 -16.61
CA ALA A 268 10.50 15.80 -16.28
C ALA A 268 10.52 15.56 -14.77
N ILE A 269 9.38 15.75 -14.13
CA ILE A 269 9.18 15.60 -12.70
C ILE A 269 8.48 14.26 -12.43
N PRO A 270 8.83 13.53 -11.36
CA PRO A 270 8.08 12.35 -10.96
C PRO A 270 6.60 12.69 -10.75
N LEU A 271 5.71 11.83 -11.26
CA LEU A 271 4.30 11.87 -10.93
C LEU A 271 4.09 11.30 -9.53
N THR A 272 3.26 11.95 -8.74
CA THR A 272 2.77 11.36 -7.50
C THR A 272 1.76 10.26 -7.81
N LEU A 273 1.62 9.29 -6.90
CA LEU A 273 0.58 8.27 -7.03
C LEU A 273 -0.81 8.88 -7.18
N GLU A 274 -1.10 9.96 -6.46
CA GLU A 274 -2.37 10.70 -6.58
C GLU A 274 -2.59 11.22 -8.00
N GLU A 275 -1.56 11.83 -8.60
CA GLU A 275 -1.63 12.33 -9.98
C GLU A 275 -1.81 11.20 -10.97
N ILE A 276 -1.05 10.12 -10.85
CA ILE A 276 -1.19 8.93 -11.70
C ILE A 276 -2.65 8.44 -11.66
N PHE A 277 -3.24 8.35 -10.48
CA PHE A 277 -4.61 7.89 -10.32
C PHE A 277 -5.64 8.82 -10.93
N ILE A 278 -5.48 10.14 -10.73
CA ILE A 278 -6.38 11.12 -11.33
C ILE A 278 -6.40 10.97 -12.86
N TYR A 279 -5.24 10.75 -13.46
CA TYR A 279 -5.09 10.81 -14.91
C TYR A 279 -5.25 9.45 -15.59
N GLU A 280 -4.91 8.34 -14.95
CA GLU A 280 -5.18 6.99 -15.47
C GLU A 280 -6.67 6.60 -15.33
N LEU A 281 -7.32 7.00 -14.23
CA LEU A 281 -8.74 6.75 -13.99
C LEU A 281 -9.64 7.92 -14.39
N GLY A 282 -9.07 9.04 -14.78
CA GLY A 282 -9.69 10.36 -14.91
C GLY A 282 -10.81 10.55 -15.96
N GLY A 283 -11.31 9.47 -16.52
CA GLY A 283 -12.54 9.49 -17.30
C GLY A 283 -13.71 8.81 -16.60
N ALA A 284 -13.48 8.07 -15.52
CA ALA A 284 -14.47 7.27 -14.86
C ALA A 284 -14.80 7.85 -13.48
N ASP A 285 -15.75 8.76 -13.47
CA ASP A 285 -16.56 9.15 -12.32
C ASP A 285 -15.91 9.83 -11.09
N TYR A 286 -16.71 10.71 -10.52
CA TYR A 286 -16.65 11.40 -9.23
C TYR A 286 -16.03 10.60 -8.05
N ALA A 287 -15.96 9.28 -8.18
CA ALA A 287 -15.37 8.35 -7.20
C ALA A 287 -13.86 8.55 -6.96
N VAL A 288 -13.12 9.09 -7.95
CA VAL A 288 -11.70 9.35 -7.80
C VAL A 288 -11.43 10.53 -6.87
N ARG A 289 -12.32 11.54 -6.84
CA ARG A 289 -12.21 12.70 -5.93
C ARG A 289 -12.37 12.31 -4.47
N GLU A 290 -13.19 11.30 -4.15
CA GLU A 290 -13.34 10.79 -2.77
C GLU A 290 -12.14 9.98 -2.27
N ILE A 291 -11.27 9.52 -3.17
CA ILE A 291 -10.04 8.78 -2.82
C ILE A 291 -8.89 9.75 -2.50
N ILE A 292 -8.95 10.99 -3.00
CA ILE A 292 -7.84 11.96 -2.99
C ILE A 292 -8.05 13.07 -1.95
N LEU A 293 -9.26 13.33 -1.51
CA LEU A 293 -9.60 14.32 -0.49
C LEU A 293 -9.88 13.65 0.86
#